data_6f81b3a22c0e2014bf494cc5fb7b0acc
#
_entry.id   6f81b3a22c0e2014bf494cc5fb7b0acc
#
_cell.length_a   1.000
_cell.length_b   1.000
_cell.length_c   1.000
_cell.angle_alpha   90.00
_cell.angle_beta   90.00
_cell.angle_gamma   90.00
#
_symmetry.space_group_name_H-M   'P 1'
#
loop_
_entity.id
_entity.type
_entity.pdbx_description
1 polymer ?
#
loop_
_entity_poly.entity_id
_entity_poly.type
_entity_poly.pdbx_seq_one_letter_code
_entity_poly.pdbx_strand_id
1 'polypeptide(L)'
;MLIQRGGLKVVAGLGISGVAAVNFLHDKGYRVAVTDSRANPPGHDQIPAEVQTSFGKFDQELLLSAEEIVISPGLDPKLPEIQAAIAKGIPVVSEIQILRRSTDKPIVAITGSNAKSTVTTLIGLMAADAGKKVAVGGNLGRPALDLTKDNPELYILELSSFQLETTSNLNAEVAVVLNMSEDHLDRHGDMMGYHTAKHRIFQGVKKVVYNRDDSLTRPLVPDVTPMQSFGLNAPDINQYGVLRDTDGTIWLARGRERLLKSSEMYIQGTHNVANALACLALGEAIGLPIDSMLETLKTFKGLEHRCEFVKEVNGVRYYNDSKGTNIGATLAALDGLGAAIEAQGGKVAIILGGEGKGQDFTALRNSLSKYAKVAVVIGVDRPIIEAAIEGTTTLVHAESLQEAVEICQSNTQPHDVVLLSPACASFDMFSGYPERGHQFVAYVNALN
;
A
#
# COMPACT_ATOMS: atom_id res chain seq x y z
N MET A 1 -39.39 3.01 -14.85
CA MET A 1 -39.17 1.62 -14.38
C MET A 1 -37.84 1.14 -14.97
N LEU A 2 -36.79 1.01 -14.14
CA LEU A 2 -35.53 0.44 -14.58
C LEU A 2 -35.79 -1.05 -14.92
N ILE A 3 -35.41 -1.49 -16.11
CA ILE A 3 -35.48 -2.90 -16.47
C ILE A 3 -34.45 -3.62 -15.59
N GLN A 4 -34.92 -4.41 -14.62
CA GLN A 4 -34.04 -5.20 -13.75
C GLN A 4 -33.24 -6.21 -14.57
N ARG A 5 -31.92 -6.15 -14.51
CA ARG A 5 -30.99 -7.02 -15.22
C ARG A 5 -30.57 -8.18 -14.31
N GLY A 6 -30.82 -9.41 -14.72
CA GLY A 6 -30.28 -10.61 -14.07
C GLY A 6 -30.87 -10.95 -12.71
N GLY A 7 -30.25 -11.92 -12.03
CA GLY A 7 -30.62 -12.36 -10.70
C GLY A 7 -30.15 -11.41 -9.60
N LEU A 8 -30.41 -11.81 -8.35
CA LEU A 8 -30.07 -11.02 -7.16
C LEU A 8 -28.53 -10.98 -6.96
N LYS A 9 -27.96 -9.79 -6.84
CA LYS A 9 -26.59 -9.57 -6.39
C LYS A 9 -26.61 -9.23 -4.88
N VAL A 10 -25.86 -9.99 -4.09
CA VAL A 10 -25.78 -9.74 -2.64
C VAL A 10 -24.42 -9.18 -2.31
N VAL A 11 -24.37 -7.99 -1.70
CA VAL A 11 -23.14 -7.39 -1.20
C VAL A 11 -22.97 -7.81 0.27
N ALA A 12 -21.87 -8.48 0.57
CA ALA A 12 -21.48 -8.87 1.91
C ALA A 12 -20.48 -7.86 2.48
N GLY A 13 -20.89 -7.16 3.55
CA GLY A 13 -20.12 -6.10 4.19
C GLY A 13 -20.33 -4.72 3.56
N LEU A 14 -20.80 -3.76 4.39
CA LEU A 14 -21.13 -2.39 3.99
C LEU A 14 -20.11 -1.38 4.54
N GLY A 15 -18.81 -1.61 4.20
CA GLY A 15 -17.76 -0.62 4.28
C GLY A 15 -17.68 0.21 3.00
N ILE A 16 -16.63 1.00 2.82
CA ILE A 16 -16.45 1.92 1.68
C ILE A 16 -16.58 1.18 0.33
N SER A 17 -15.91 0.04 0.15
CA SER A 17 -16.00 -0.77 -1.07
C SER A 17 -17.38 -1.40 -1.25
N GLY A 18 -18.03 -1.80 -0.15
CA GLY A 18 -19.40 -2.34 -0.20
C GLY A 18 -20.43 -1.31 -0.66
N VAL A 19 -20.35 -0.08 -0.13
CA VAL A 19 -21.20 1.05 -0.57
C VAL A 19 -21.02 1.33 -2.04
N ALA A 20 -19.77 1.40 -2.52
CA ALA A 20 -19.47 1.62 -3.93
C ALA A 20 -20.05 0.50 -4.81
N ALA A 21 -19.97 -0.76 -4.35
CA ALA A 21 -20.53 -1.91 -5.07
C ALA A 21 -22.06 -1.86 -5.14
N VAL A 22 -22.73 -1.55 -4.02
CA VAL A 22 -24.20 -1.40 -3.99
C VAL A 22 -24.66 -0.34 -4.96
N ASN A 23 -24.10 0.87 -4.85
CA ASN A 23 -24.48 2.02 -5.68
C ASN A 23 -24.23 1.72 -7.17
N PHE A 24 -23.04 1.18 -7.50
CA PHE A 24 -22.70 0.83 -8.88
C PHE A 24 -23.68 -0.20 -9.48
N LEU A 25 -23.94 -1.29 -8.77
CA LEU A 25 -24.85 -2.34 -9.24
C LEU A 25 -26.29 -1.84 -9.36
N HIS A 26 -26.75 -1.05 -8.40
CA HIS A 26 -28.08 -0.43 -8.44
C HIS A 26 -28.22 0.51 -9.64
N ASP A 27 -27.24 1.40 -9.88
CA ASP A 27 -27.22 2.33 -11.02
C ASP A 27 -27.21 1.60 -12.38
N LYS A 28 -26.65 0.37 -12.41
CA LYS A 28 -26.68 -0.50 -13.60
C LYS A 28 -27.99 -1.29 -13.74
N GLY A 29 -28.94 -1.13 -12.82
CA GLY A 29 -30.26 -1.75 -12.85
C GLY A 29 -30.29 -3.22 -12.37
N TYR A 30 -29.30 -3.67 -11.60
CA TYR A 30 -29.36 -4.98 -10.94
C TYR A 30 -30.26 -4.96 -9.72
N ARG A 31 -30.84 -6.12 -9.39
CA ARG A 31 -31.44 -6.33 -8.07
C ARG A 31 -30.30 -6.50 -7.06
N VAL A 32 -30.28 -5.64 -6.05
CA VAL A 32 -29.21 -5.63 -5.04
C VAL A 32 -29.80 -5.84 -3.65
N ALA A 33 -29.12 -6.64 -2.84
CA ALA A 33 -29.35 -6.73 -1.41
C ALA A 33 -28.01 -6.68 -0.66
N VAL A 34 -28.06 -6.34 0.62
CA VAL A 34 -26.86 -6.18 1.48
C VAL A 34 -27.02 -6.98 2.76
N THR A 35 -25.95 -7.63 3.20
CA THR A 35 -25.84 -8.19 4.53
C THR A 35 -24.55 -7.74 5.23
N ASP A 36 -24.63 -7.42 6.53
CA ASP A 36 -23.47 -7.02 7.34
C ASP A 36 -23.65 -7.55 8.78
N SER A 37 -22.56 -8.00 9.39
CA SER A 37 -22.58 -8.50 10.77
C SER A 37 -22.82 -7.42 11.82
N ARG A 38 -22.57 -6.16 11.49
CA ARG A 38 -22.83 -5.01 12.35
C ARG A 38 -24.30 -4.61 12.28
N ALA A 39 -24.88 -4.25 13.42
CA ALA A 39 -26.27 -3.76 13.49
C ALA A 39 -26.41 -2.39 12.79
N ASN A 40 -25.38 -1.55 12.86
CA ASN A 40 -25.32 -0.22 12.23
C ASN A 40 -24.02 -0.09 11.42
N PRO A 41 -23.97 -0.62 10.20
CA PRO A 41 -22.78 -0.49 9.36
C PRO A 41 -22.60 0.97 8.90
N PRO A 42 -21.35 1.47 8.80
CA PRO A 42 -21.08 2.90 8.56
C PRO A 42 -21.55 3.42 7.18
N GLY A 43 -21.85 2.52 6.25
CA GLY A 43 -22.34 2.86 4.91
C GLY A 43 -23.86 2.85 4.75
N HIS A 44 -24.64 2.60 5.81
CA HIS A 44 -26.10 2.40 5.71
C HIS A 44 -26.82 3.60 5.05
N ASP A 45 -26.50 4.81 5.47
CA ASP A 45 -27.15 6.03 4.95
C ASP A 45 -26.65 6.46 3.56
N GLN A 46 -25.70 5.70 2.98
CA GLN A 46 -25.06 6.01 1.70
C GLN A 46 -25.53 5.12 0.54
N ILE A 47 -26.51 4.25 0.79
CA ILE A 47 -27.08 3.36 -0.21
C ILE A 47 -28.55 3.73 -0.48
N PRO A 48 -29.09 3.38 -1.68
CA PRO A 48 -30.51 3.65 -1.98
C PRO A 48 -31.46 2.97 -1.00
N ALA A 49 -32.52 3.69 -0.59
CA ALA A 49 -33.47 3.21 0.43
C ALA A 49 -34.26 1.96 0.03
N GLU A 50 -34.40 1.71 -1.27
CA GLU A 50 -35.07 0.54 -1.83
C GLU A 50 -34.20 -0.75 -1.84
N VAL A 51 -32.93 -0.66 -1.52
CA VAL A 51 -32.05 -1.83 -1.42
C VAL A 51 -32.42 -2.64 -0.18
N GLN A 52 -32.70 -3.92 -0.38
CA GLN A 52 -32.96 -4.84 0.74
C GLN A 52 -31.72 -4.96 1.63
N THR A 53 -31.88 -4.81 2.94
CA THR A 53 -30.80 -4.89 3.92
C THR A 53 -31.08 -5.92 5.00
N SER A 54 -30.04 -6.63 5.47
CA SER A 54 -30.06 -7.55 6.61
C SER A 54 -28.81 -7.31 7.45
N PHE A 55 -28.98 -6.72 8.64
CA PHE A 55 -27.90 -6.28 9.53
C PHE A 55 -27.91 -6.99 10.88
N GLY A 56 -26.77 -6.95 11.61
CA GLY A 56 -26.57 -7.56 12.92
C GLY A 56 -25.98 -8.97 12.87
N LYS A 57 -26.11 -9.65 11.75
CA LYS A 57 -25.43 -10.92 11.41
C LYS A 57 -25.40 -11.09 9.89
N PHE A 58 -24.52 -11.95 9.40
CA PHE A 58 -24.60 -12.35 7.99
C PHE A 58 -25.83 -13.25 7.78
N ASP A 59 -26.67 -12.85 6.83
CA ASP A 59 -27.91 -13.56 6.50
C ASP A 59 -27.59 -14.68 5.50
N GLN A 60 -27.50 -15.90 6.02
CA GLN A 60 -27.16 -17.06 5.21
C GLN A 60 -28.23 -17.38 4.15
N GLU A 61 -29.53 -17.19 4.44
CA GLU A 61 -30.58 -17.43 3.46
C GLU A 61 -30.49 -16.45 2.32
N LEU A 62 -30.25 -15.17 2.63
CA LEU A 62 -30.04 -14.12 1.62
C LEU A 62 -28.82 -14.45 0.75
N LEU A 63 -27.68 -14.81 1.35
CA LEU A 63 -26.47 -15.20 0.62
C LEU A 63 -26.71 -16.41 -0.28
N LEU A 64 -27.43 -17.43 0.19
CA LEU A 64 -27.76 -18.63 -0.58
C LEU A 64 -28.80 -18.40 -1.69
N SER A 65 -29.51 -17.27 -1.67
CA SER A 65 -30.44 -16.85 -2.73
C SER A 65 -29.78 -16.03 -3.84
N ALA A 66 -28.51 -15.65 -3.65
CA ALA A 66 -27.78 -14.82 -4.60
C ALA A 66 -27.45 -15.55 -5.89
N GLU A 67 -27.50 -14.83 -7.00
CA GLU A 67 -26.82 -15.23 -8.26
C GLU A 67 -25.31 -15.04 -8.17
N GLU A 68 -24.88 -14.02 -7.44
CA GLU A 68 -23.46 -13.68 -7.20
C GLU A 68 -23.34 -12.86 -5.92
N ILE A 69 -22.29 -13.11 -5.15
CA ILE A 69 -21.95 -12.36 -3.95
C ILE A 69 -20.76 -11.47 -4.23
N VAL A 70 -20.90 -10.18 -3.93
CA VAL A 70 -19.77 -9.22 -3.93
C VAL A 70 -19.30 -9.06 -2.49
N ILE A 71 -18.10 -9.55 -2.19
CA ILE A 71 -17.56 -9.52 -0.83
C ILE A 71 -16.66 -8.30 -0.62
N SER A 72 -16.89 -7.57 0.48
CA SER A 72 -15.97 -6.50 0.91
C SER A 72 -14.62 -7.06 1.32
N PRO A 73 -13.48 -6.39 0.97
CA PRO A 73 -12.13 -6.91 1.25
C PRO A 73 -11.84 -7.14 2.74
N GLY A 74 -12.52 -6.41 3.64
CA GLY A 74 -12.39 -6.59 5.08
C GLY A 74 -12.99 -7.89 5.63
N LEU A 75 -13.78 -8.63 4.83
CA LEU A 75 -14.38 -9.89 5.24
C LEU A 75 -13.53 -11.08 4.81
N ASP A 76 -13.44 -12.09 5.68
CA ASP A 76 -12.78 -13.33 5.36
C ASP A 76 -13.67 -14.21 4.46
N PRO A 77 -13.24 -14.57 3.24
CA PRO A 77 -13.96 -15.54 2.42
C PRO A 77 -14.14 -16.92 3.10
N LYS A 78 -13.36 -17.20 4.15
CA LYS A 78 -13.48 -18.44 4.95
C LYS A 78 -14.63 -18.41 5.96
N LEU A 79 -15.37 -17.32 6.09
CA LEU A 79 -16.56 -17.24 6.93
C LEU A 79 -17.54 -18.38 6.56
N PRO A 80 -18.15 -19.06 7.55
CA PRO A 80 -19.03 -20.20 7.31
C PRO A 80 -20.15 -19.91 6.31
N GLU A 81 -20.76 -18.73 6.38
CA GLU A 81 -21.86 -18.31 5.51
C GLU A 81 -21.40 -18.13 4.06
N ILE A 82 -20.20 -17.59 3.86
CA ILE A 82 -19.57 -17.43 2.54
C ILE A 82 -19.16 -18.80 1.98
N GLN A 83 -18.57 -19.67 2.81
CA GLN A 83 -18.20 -21.02 2.41
C GLN A 83 -19.44 -21.87 2.03
N ALA A 84 -20.56 -21.71 2.73
CA ALA A 84 -21.82 -22.36 2.38
C ALA A 84 -22.32 -21.93 0.99
N ALA A 85 -22.18 -20.65 0.64
CA ALA A 85 -22.54 -20.14 -0.67
C ALA A 85 -21.59 -20.68 -1.78
N ILE A 86 -20.28 -20.70 -1.52
CA ILE A 86 -19.27 -21.28 -2.43
C ILE A 86 -19.56 -22.78 -2.67
N ALA A 87 -19.87 -23.54 -1.62
CA ALA A 87 -20.21 -24.95 -1.72
C ALA A 87 -21.47 -25.21 -2.54
N LYS A 88 -22.40 -24.24 -2.59
CA LYS A 88 -23.59 -24.26 -3.45
C LYS A 88 -23.31 -23.82 -4.89
N GLY A 89 -22.07 -23.43 -5.20
CA GLY A 89 -21.65 -22.98 -6.53
C GLY A 89 -21.96 -21.50 -6.82
N ILE A 90 -22.29 -20.70 -5.80
CA ILE A 90 -22.54 -19.26 -5.96
C ILE A 90 -21.18 -18.54 -6.09
N PRO A 91 -20.95 -17.77 -7.17
CA PRO A 91 -19.73 -16.99 -7.34
C PRO A 91 -19.58 -15.95 -6.23
N VAL A 92 -18.38 -15.89 -5.63
CA VAL A 92 -17.99 -14.86 -4.66
C VAL A 92 -16.85 -14.05 -5.26
N VAL A 93 -17.06 -12.76 -5.46
CA VAL A 93 -16.16 -11.88 -6.21
C VAL A 93 -15.88 -10.57 -5.47
N SER A 94 -14.76 -9.92 -5.79
CA SER A 94 -14.45 -8.56 -5.29
C SER A 94 -15.11 -7.49 -6.17
N GLU A 95 -15.14 -6.25 -5.66
CA GLU A 95 -15.51 -5.07 -6.46
C GLU A 95 -14.55 -4.86 -7.64
N ILE A 96 -13.30 -5.31 -7.54
CA ILE A 96 -12.31 -5.26 -8.63
C ILE A 96 -12.74 -6.15 -9.80
N GLN A 97 -13.30 -7.33 -9.51
CA GLN A 97 -13.86 -8.22 -10.53
C GLN A 97 -15.06 -7.59 -11.23
N ILE A 98 -15.92 -6.90 -10.47
CA ILE A 98 -17.07 -6.17 -11.04
C ILE A 98 -16.58 -5.03 -11.95
N LEU A 99 -15.58 -4.25 -11.51
CA LEU A 99 -14.95 -3.22 -12.34
C LEU A 99 -14.44 -3.83 -13.65
N ARG A 100 -13.64 -4.91 -13.59
CA ARG A 100 -13.07 -5.52 -14.80
C ARG A 100 -14.12 -5.96 -15.82
N ARG A 101 -15.24 -6.49 -15.35
CA ARG A 101 -16.37 -6.89 -16.21
C ARG A 101 -17.14 -5.70 -16.79
N SER A 102 -17.02 -4.52 -16.17
CA SER A 102 -17.77 -3.31 -16.58
C SER A 102 -17.05 -2.43 -17.58
N THR A 103 -15.76 -2.69 -17.85
CA THR A 103 -14.95 -1.85 -18.73
C THR A 103 -13.90 -2.66 -19.49
N ASP A 104 -13.63 -2.28 -20.74
CA ASP A 104 -12.52 -2.81 -21.56
C ASP A 104 -11.29 -1.91 -21.52
N LYS A 105 -11.34 -0.82 -20.77
CA LYS A 105 -10.22 0.12 -20.65
C LYS A 105 -9.02 -0.55 -20.00
N PRO A 106 -7.79 -0.16 -20.37
CA PRO A 106 -6.57 -0.70 -19.79
C PRO A 106 -6.49 -0.40 -18.29
N ILE A 107 -5.94 -1.37 -17.55
CA ILE A 107 -5.69 -1.29 -16.09
C ILE A 107 -4.21 -1.48 -15.85
N VAL A 108 -3.58 -0.54 -15.15
CA VAL A 108 -2.29 -0.73 -14.49
C VAL A 108 -2.58 -1.22 -13.08
N ALA A 109 -2.15 -2.43 -12.76
CA ALA A 109 -2.43 -3.07 -11.48
C ALA A 109 -1.17 -3.14 -10.60
N ILE A 110 -1.26 -2.62 -9.39
CA ILE A 110 -0.12 -2.45 -8.49
C ILE A 110 -0.43 -3.10 -7.15
N THR A 111 0.42 -4.04 -6.71
CA THR A 111 0.41 -4.61 -5.36
C THR A 111 1.83 -4.74 -4.81
N GLY A 112 1.95 -5.18 -3.58
CA GLY A 112 3.19 -5.37 -2.84
C GLY A 112 2.93 -5.30 -1.34
N SER A 113 3.90 -5.61 -0.52
CA SER A 113 3.80 -5.36 0.92
C SER A 113 3.89 -3.86 1.19
N ASN A 114 4.88 -3.19 0.62
CA ASN A 114 5.18 -1.77 0.83
C ASN A 114 5.18 -0.98 -0.48
N ALA A 115 5.23 0.35 -0.40
CA ALA A 115 5.32 1.33 -1.48
C ALA A 115 4.13 1.40 -2.46
N LYS A 116 3.11 0.55 -2.34
CA LYS A 116 1.93 0.53 -3.23
C LYS A 116 1.39 1.92 -3.53
N SER A 117 1.01 2.67 -2.51
CA SER A 117 0.36 3.98 -2.69
C SER A 117 1.30 5.00 -3.33
N THR A 118 2.60 4.97 -2.98
CA THR A 118 3.61 5.87 -3.57
C THR A 118 3.73 5.60 -5.07
N VAL A 119 3.89 4.34 -5.47
CA VAL A 119 4.01 3.96 -6.89
C VAL A 119 2.71 4.22 -7.63
N THR A 120 1.55 3.89 -7.03
CA THR A 120 0.24 4.13 -7.65
C THR A 120 -0.02 5.61 -7.89
N THR A 121 0.29 6.47 -6.92
CA THR A 121 0.12 7.92 -7.09
C THR A 121 1.12 8.47 -8.10
N LEU A 122 2.39 8.08 -8.00
CA LEU A 122 3.45 8.59 -8.87
C LEU A 122 3.19 8.22 -10.33
N ILE A 123 2.86 6.96 -10.66
CA ILE A 123 2.52 6.57 -12.03
C ILE A 123 1.23 7.23 -12.51
N GLY A 124 0.29 7.51 -11.58
CA GLY A 124 -0.91 8.29 -11.87
C GLY A 124 -0.59 9.70 -12.33
N LEU A 125 0.30 10.39 -11.62
CA LEU A 125 0.79 11.72 -11.99
C LEU A 125 1.56 11.69 -13.31
N MET A 126 2.48 10.74 -13.50
CA MET A 126 3.22 10.58 -14.75
C MET A 126 2.30 10.42 -15.95
N ALA A 127 1.23 9.64 -15.81
CA ALA A 127 0.27 9.45 -16.89
C ALA A 127 -0.59 10.69 -17.13
N ALA A 128 -0.97 11.42 -16.08
CA ALA A 128 -1.70 12.68 -16.20
C ALA A 128 -0.83 13.79 -16.84
N ASP A 129 0.43 13.93 -16.42
CA ASP A 129 1.39 14.88 -16.99
C ASP A 129 1.69 14.57 -18.47
N ALA A 130 1.61 13.29 -18.86
CA ALA A 130 1.68 12.86 -20.26
C ALA A 130 0.36 13.06 -21.03
N GLY A 131 -0.63 13.74 -20.45
CA GLY A 131 -1.90 14.10 -21.10
C GLY A 131 -2.95 13.00 -21.14
N LYS A 132 -2.80 11.89 -20.40
CA LYS A 132 -3.82 10.83 -20.35
C LYS A 132 -4.91 11.16 -19.34
N LYS A 133 -6.16 10.88 -19.67
CA LYS A 133 -7.27 10.93 -18.73
C LYS A 133 -7.27 9.67 -17.86
N VAL A 134 -6.71 9.79 -16.66
CA VAL A 134 -6.53 8.66 -15.73
C VAL A 134 -7.51 8.71 -14.56
N ALA A 135 -7.85 7.52 -14.03
CA ALA A 135 -8.50 7.38 -12.73
C ALA A 135 -7.63 6.51 -11.82
N VAL A 136 -7.28 7.05 -10.65
CA VAL A 136 -6.39 6.42 -9.67
C VAL A 136 -7.19 6.08 -8.42
N GLY A 137 -7.06 4.83 -7.94
CA GLY A 137 -7.79 4.40 -6.74
C GLY A 137 -7.67 2.90 -6.47
N GLY A 138 -8.74 2.30 -5.93
CA GLY A 138 -8.80 0.91 -5.48
C GLY A 138 -8.63 0.79 -3.98
N ASN A 139 -7.55 0.20 -3.50
CA ASN A 139 -7.21 0.16 -2.08
C ASN A 139 -6.69 1.53 -1.57
N LEU A 140 -6.32 2.42 -2.46
CA LEU A 140 -5.91 3.80 -2.20
C LEU A 140 -7.07 4.75 -2.51
N GLY A 141 -7.44 5.61 -1.56
CA GLY A 141 -8.39 6.71 -1.81
C GLY A 141 -9.77 6.23 -2.22
N ARG A 142 -10.15 6.49 -3.47
CA ARG A 142 -11.49 6.16 -4.00
C ARG A 142 -11.63 4.66 -4.33
N PRO A 143 -12.75 4.02 -3.97
CA PRO A 143 -13.07 2.66 -4.41
C PRO A 143 -13.03 2.52 -5.93
N ALA A 144 -12.62 1.33 -6.39
CA ALA A 144 -12.42 1.10 -7.82
C ALA A 144 -13.68 1.33 -8.68
N LEU A 145 -14.87 0.98 -8.16
CA LEU A 145 -16.14 1.17 -8.89
C LEU A 145 -16.55 2.64 -9.01
N ASP A 146 -16.19 3.47 -8.04
CA ASP A 146 -16.47 4.92 -8.13
C ASP A 146 -15.63 5.62 -9.21
N LEU A 147 -14.50 5.06 -9.60
CA LEU A 147 -13.66 5.58 -10.67
C LEU A 147 -14.34 5.52 -12.03
N THR A 148 -15.33 4.65 -12.20
CA THR A 148 -16.09 4.54 -13.47
C THR A 148 -16.85 5.81 -13.82
N LYS A 149 -17.19 6.61 -12.80
CA LYS A 149 -17.92 7.89 -12.97
C LYS A 149 -17.08 8.93 -13.74
N ASP A 150 -15.75 8.82 -13.69
CA ASP A 150 -14.82 9.74 -14.35
C ASP A 150 -14.66 9.44 -15.85
N ASN A 151 -15.15 8.29 -16.31
CA ASN A 151 -14.96 7.78 -17.68
C ASN A 151 -13.50 7.95 -18.16
N PRO A 152 -12.53 7.29 -17.49
CA PRO A 152 -11.10 7.44 -17.81
C PRO A 152 -10.73 6.64 -19.07
N GLU A 153 -9.56 6.99 -19.63
CA GLU A 153 -8.90 6.20 -20.69
C GLU A 153 -8.05 5.09 -20.10
N LEU A 154 -7.60 5.26 -18.84
CA LEU A 154 -6.69 4.36 -18.14
C LEU A 154 -7.04 4.32 -16.66
N TYR A 155 -7.18 3.11 -16.11
CA TYR A 155 -7.26 2.90 -14.65
C TYR A 155 -5.89 2.57 -14.08
N ILE A 156 -5.54 3.18 -12.95
CA ILE A 156 -4.35 2.85 -12.18
C ILE A 156 -4.80 2.45 -10.78
N LEU A 157 -4.67 1.15 -10.47
CA LEU A 157 -5.28 0.54 -9.31
C LEU A 157 -4.23 0.05 -8.32
N GLU A 158 -4.28 0.56 -7.10
CA GLU A 158 -3.69 -0.09 -5.95
C GLU A 158 -4.57 -1.26 -5.52
N LEU A 159 -3.99 -2.45 -5.37
CA LEU A 159 -4.73 -3.65 -4.99
C LEU A 159 -4.12 -4.30 -3.74
N SER A 160 -4.97 -4.53 -2.73
CA SER A 160 -4.60 -5.30 -1.54
C SER A 160 -4.62 -6.81 -1.83
N SER A 161 -3.96 -7.60 -0.97
CA SER A 161 -4.07 -9.06 -1.03
C SER A 161 -5.52 -9.53 -0.85
N PHE A 162 -6.28 -8.85 0.00
CA PHE A 162 -7.68 -9.16 0.28
C PHE A 162 -8.60 -8.97 -0.94
N GLN A 163 -8.42 -7.89 -1.70
CA GLN A 163 -9.13 -7.69 -2.96
C GLN A 163 -8.76 -8.75 -3.99
N LEU A 164 -7.47 -9.11 -4.05
CA LEU A 164 -6.97 -10.09 -5.00
C LEU A 164 -7.43 -11.53 -4.69
N GLU A 165 -7.68 -11.90 -3.42
CA GLU A 165 -8.20 -13.23 -3.04
C GLU A 165 -9.45 -13.62 -3.81
N THR A 166 -10.32 -12.68 -4.08
CA THR A 166 -11.62 -12.88 -4.74
C THR A 166 -11.72 -12.21 -6.11
N THR A 167 -10.54 -11.85 -6.69
CA THR A 167 -10.41 -11.37 -8.06
C THR A 167 -9.84 -12.49 -8.94
N SER A 168 -10.43 -12.74 -10.09
CA SER A 168 -9.92 -13.68 -11.09
C SER A 168 -9.89 -13.01 -12.46
N ASN A 169 -8.86 -13.35 -13.27
CA ASN A 169 -8.73 -12.85 -14.66
C ASN A 169 -8.86 -11.31 -14.73
N LEU A 170 -8.05 -10.60 -13.93
CA LEU A 170 -8.01 -9.13 -13.95
C LEU A 170 -7.67 -8.61 -15.36
N ASN A 171 -6.91 -9.41 -16.14
CA ASN A 171 -6.52 -9.06 -17.52
C ASN A 171 -5.92 -7.65 -17.58
N ALA A 172 -5.04 -7.33 -16.63
CA ALA A 172 -4.38 -6.03 -16.57
C ALA A 172 -3.51 -5.79 -17.81
N GLU A 173 -3.43 -4.54 -18.27
CA GLU A 173 -2.50 -4.14 -19.33
C GLU A 173 -1.05 -4.34 -18.88
N VAL A 174 -0.76 -3.96 -17.64
CA VAL A 174 0.50 -4.25 -16.95
C VAL A 174 0.22 -4.44 -15.45
N ALA A 175 0.93 -5.37 -14.83
CA ALA A 175 0.85 -5.61 -13.39
C ALA A 175 2.23 -5.72 -12.75
N VAL A 176 2.31 -5.34 -11.47
CA VAL A 176 3.52 -5.42 -10.66
C VAL A 176 3.22 -5.90 -9.23
N VAL A 177 4.08 -6.77 -8.72
CA VAL A 177 4.30 -6.98 -7.28
C VAL A 177 5.60 -6.26 -6.94
N LEU A 178 5.54 -5.20 -6.12
CA LEU A 178 6.69 -4.32 -5.86
C LEU A 178 7.74 -4.97 -4.95
N ASN A 179 7.26 -5.65 -3.93
CA ASN A 179 8.07 -6.34 -2.91
C ASN A 179 7.17 -7.26 -2.08
N MET A 180 7.80 -8.22 -1.40
CA MET A 180 7.14 -9.17 -0.53
C MET A 180 7.86 -9.22 0.82
N SER A 181 7.18 -8.87 1.89
CA SER A 181 7.62 -9.04 3.28
C SER A 181 6.42 -9.47 4.12
N GLU A 182 6.65 -10.08 5.26
CA GLU A 182 5.59 -10.54 6.15
C GLU A 182 4.62 -9.40 6.50
N ASP A 183 3.35 -9.64 6.23
CA ASP A 183 2.22 -8.81 6.61
C ASP A 183 0.93 -9.63 6.47
N HIS A 184 -0.07 -9.33 7.31
CA HIS A 184 -1.38 -9.99 7.24
C HIS A 184 -1.34 -11.54 7.33
N LEU A 185 -0.38 -12.11 8.09
CA LEU A 185 -0.28 -13.56 8.29
C LEU A 185 -1.46 -14.12 9.10
N ASP A 186 -2.07 -13.30 9.95
CA ASP A 186 -3.34 -13.59 10.63
C ASP A 186 -4.45 -13.98 9.65
N ARG A 187 -4.51 -13.36 8.48
CA ARG A 187 -5.49 -13.64 7.42
C ARG A 187 -5.05 -14.77 6.49
N HIS A 188 -3.81 -14.73 6.02
CA HIS A 188 -3.30 -15.62 4.97
C HIS A 188 -2.71 -16.92 5.51
N GLY A 189 -2.46 -17.00 6.82
CA GLY A 189 -1.85 -18.15 7.50
C GLY A 189 -0.32 -18.11 7.47
N ASP A 190 0.27 -17.94 6.30
CA ASP A 190 1.72 -17.88 6.10
C ASP A 190 2.11 -17.03 4.88
N MET A 191 3.43 -16.91 4.64
CA MET A 191 3.95 -16.19 3.48
C MET A 191 3.55 -16.81 2.14
N MET A 192 3.31 -18.11 2.06
CA MET A 192 2.88 -18.77 0.84
C MET A 192 1.45 -18.39 0.49
N GLY A 193 0.54 -18.36 1.48
CA GLY A 193 -0.83 -17.88 1.31
C GLY A 193 -0.87 -16.41 0.88
N TYR A 194 -0.05 -15.56 1.52
CA TYR A 194 0.06 -14.14 1.19
C TYR A 194 0.62 -13.91 -0.23
N HIS A 195 1.68 -14.64 -0.60
CA HIS A 195 2.25 -14.64 -1.94
C HIS A 195 1.20 -15.07 -2.98
N THR A 196 0.53 -16.19 -2.74
CA THR A 196 -0.50 -16.72 -3.65
C THR A 196 -1.61 -15.70 -3.89
N ALA A 197 -2.09 -15.03 -2.83
CA ALA A 197 -3.11 -14.00 -2.94
C ALA A 197 -2.65 -12.83 -3.82
N LYS A 198 -1.43 -12.30 -3.60
CA LYS A 198 -0.90 -11.17 -4.39
C LYS A 198 -0.63 -11.55 -5.85
N HIS A 199 -0.11 -12.74 -6.10
CA HIS A 199 0.23 -13.20 -7.46
C HIS A 199 -0.99 -13.42 -8.37
N ARG A 200 -2.21 -13.44 -7.80
CA ARG A 200 -3.44 -13.41 -8.61
C ARG A 200 -3.55 -12.16 -9.50
N ILE A 201 -2.82 -11.09 -9.18
CA ILE A 201 -2.74 -9.87 -9.99
C ILE A 201 -2.26 -10.14 -11.43
N PHE A 202 -1.49 -11.22 -11.62
CA PHE A 202 -0.94 -11.59 -12.92
C PHE A 202 -1.86 -12.48 -13.76
N GLN A 203 -3.04 -12.85 -13.25
CA GLN A 203 -3.98 -13.68 -14.02
C GLN A 203 -4.49 -12.92 -15.25
N GLY A 204 -4.14 -13.42 -16.43
CA GLY A 204 -4.49 -12.82 -17.74
C GLY A 204 -3.74 -11.51 -18.05
N VAL A 205 -2.67 -11.20 -17.34
CA VAL A 205 -1.87 -9.99 -17.58
C VAL A 205 -1.25 -9.98 -18.97
N LYS A 206 -1.20 -8.80 -19.62
CA LYS A 206 -0.56 -8.64 -20.92
C LYS A 206 0.94 -8.34 -20.83
N LYS A 207 1.38 -7.60 -19.80
CA LYS A 207 2.79 -7.26 -19.54
C LYS A 207 3.07 -7.33 -18.04
N VAL A 208 4.26 -7.74 -17.66
CA VAL A 208 4.70 -7.86 -16.27
C VAL A 208 5.83 -6.90 -15.99
N VAL A 209 5.75 -6.24 -14.84
CA VAL A 209 6.90 -5.58 -14.21
C VAL A 209 7.19 -6.31 -12.89
N TYR A 210 8.47 -6.59 -12.59
CA TYR A 210 8.86 -7.26 -11.35
C TYR A 210 10.15 -6.70 -10.78
N ASN A 211 10.32 -6.83 -9.48
CA ASN A 211 11.52 -6.43 -8.76
C ASN A 211 12.55 -7.57 -8.78
N ARG A 212 13.69 -7.40 -9.46
CA ARG A 212 14.71 -8.46 -9.54
C ARG A 212 15.55 -8.60 -8.27
N ASP A 213 15.47 -7.63 -7.34
CA ASP A 213 16.13 -7.71 -6.03
C ASP A 213 15.29 -8.52 -5.03
N ASP A 214 14.03 -8.85 -5.37
CA ASP A 214 13.11 -9.65 -4.57
C ASP A 214 12.53 -10.78 -5.43
N SER A 215 13.06 -11.97 -5.26
CA SER A 215 12.69 -13.16 -6.06
C SER A 215 11.22 -13.57 -5.91
N LEU A 216 10.57 -13.20 -4.79
CA LEU A 216 9.15 -13.46 -4.54
C LEU A 216 8.21 -12.60 -5.39
N THR A 217 8.72 -11.60 -6.09
CA THR A 217 7.90 -10.73 -6.94
C THR A 217 7.78 -11.23 -8.39
N ARG A 218 8.65 -12.16 -8.79
CA ARG A 218 8.68 -12.69 -10.16
C ARG A 218 7.58 -13.73 -10.35
N PRO A 219 6.59 -13.48 -11.24
CA PRO A 219 5.51 -14.44 -11.45
C PRO A 219 5.89 -15.59 -12.38
N LEU A 220 5.13 -16.67 -12.24
CA LEU A 220 5.05 -17.72 -13.24
C LEU A 220 3.96 -17.35 -14.26
N VAL A 221 4.38 -16.84 -15.41
CA VAL A 221 3.51 -16.50 -16.54
C VAL A 221 4.00 -17.21 -17.80
N PRO A 222 3.18 -17.34 -18.84
CA PRO A 222 3.61 -17.92 -20.12
C PRO A 222 4.84 -17.18 -20.68
N ASP A 223 5.78 -17.90 -21.29
CA ASP A 223 7.03 -17.36 -21.84
C ASP A 223 6.83 -16.23 -22.87
N VAL A 224 5.68 -16.22 -23.53
CA VAL A 224 5.31 -15.17 -24.49
C VAL A 224 4.88 -13.85 -23.83
N THR A 225 4.67 -13.83 -22.52
CA THR A 225 4.28 -12.61 -21.80
C THR A 225 5.49 -11.70 -21.65
N PRO A 226 5.47 -10.46 -22.20
CA PRO A 226 6.57 -9.53 -22.04
C PRO A 226 6.81 -9.20 -20.56
N MET A 227 8.07 -9.34 -20.13
CA MET A 227 8.49 -9.05 -18.77
C MET A 227 9.59 -8.01 -18.75
N GLN A 228 9.46 -7.04 -17.88
CA GLN A 228 10.45 -6.01 -17.60
C GLN A 228 10.78 -5.99 -16.12
N SER A 229 12.04 -5.75 -15.77
CA SER A 229 12.45 -5.72 -14.37
C SER A 229 13.00 -4.36 -13.96
N PHE A 230 12.86 -4.08 -12.67
CA PHE A 230 13.58 -3.00 -11.99
C PHE A 230 14.37 -3.55 -10.80
N GLY A 231 15.38 -2.80 -10.34
CA GLY A 231 16.18 -3.16 -9.17
C GLY A 231 17.24 -2.12 -8.88
N LEU A 232 17.90 -2.21 -7.72
CA LEU A 232 18.91 -1.25 -7.24
C LEU A 232 20.34 -1.59 -7.67
N ASN A 233 20.52 -2.66 -8.43
CA ASN A 233 21.78 -3.05 -9.05
C ASN A 233 21.86 -2.57 -10.51
N ALA A 234 23.03 -2.73 -11.13
CA ALA A 234 23.25 -2.36 -12.53
C ALA A 234 22.30 -3.14 -13.44
N PRO A 235 21.58 -2.46 -14.35
CA PRO A 235 20.63 -3.10 -15.23
C PRO A 235 21.29 -3.74 -16.45
N ASP A 236 20.74 -4.87 -16.90
CA ASP A 236 20.98 -5.41 -18.23
C ASP A 236 20.18 -4.65 -19.30
N ILE A 237 20.36 -5.02 -20.57
CA ILE A 237 19.65 -4.40 -21.71
C ILE A 237 18.13 -4.45 -21.44
N ASN A 238 17.46 -3.31 -21.61
CA ASN A 238 16.02 -3.14 -21.38
C ASN A 238 15.53 -3.32 -19.92
N GLN A 239 16.42 -3.38 -18.95
CA GLN A 239 16.04 -3.36 -17.53
C GLN A 239 16.21 -1.96 -16.96
N TYR A 240 15.43 -1.64 -15.92
CA TYR A 240 15.63 -0.44 -15.12
C TYR A 240 16.48 -0.75 -13.89
N GLY A 241 17.42 0.14 -13.57
CA GLY A 241 18.34 -0.07 -12.46
C GLY A 241 19.16 1.16 -12.12
N VAL A 242 20.23 0.94 -11.37
CA VAL A 242 21.12 1.98 -10.86
C VAL A 242 22.51 1.82 -11.47
N LEU A 243 23.04 2.90 -12.05
CA LEU A 243 24.46 3.04 -12.37
C LEU A 243 25.11 3.96 -11.34
N ARG A 244 26.34 3.64 -10.97
CA ARG A 244 27.14 4.42 -10.02
C ARG A 244 28.42 4.89 -10.69
N ASP A 245 28.70 6.17 -10.57
CA ASP A 245 29.96 6.75 -11.02
C ASP A 245 31.04 6.60 -9.93
N THR A 246 32.29 6.82 -10.32
CA THR A 246 33.44 6.70 -9.41
C THR A 246 33.45 7.75 -8.28
N ASP A 247 32.72 8.84 -8.45
CA ASP A 247 32.52 9.89 -7.45
C ASP A 247 31.34 9.60 -6.49
N GLY A 248 30.67 8.44 -6.64
CA GLY A 248 29.53 8.04 -5.84
C GLY A 248 28.17 8.53 -6.36
N THR A 249 28.14 9.28 -7.48
CA THR A 249 26.88 9.72 -8.10
C THR A 249 26.04 8.52 -8.51
N ILE A 250 24.76 8.52 -8.10
CA ILE A 250 23.77 7.46 -8.37
C ILE A 250 22.84 7.93 -9.49
N TRP A 251 22.75 7.14 -10.56
CA TRP A 251 21.89 7.40 -11.70
C TRP A 251 20.78 6.35 -11.79
N LEU A 252 19.56 6.78 -11.97
CA LEU A 252 18.50 5.95 -12.51
C LEU A 252 18.84 5.68 -13.98
N ALA A 253 18.77 4.43 -14.40
CA ALA A 253 19.22 4.01 -15.71
C ALA A 253 18.30 2.97 -16.34
N ARG A 254 18.30 2.92 -17.68
CA ARG A 254 17.72 1.87 -18.49
C ARG A 254 18.83 1.22 -19.31
N GLY A 255 19.20 -0.01 -19.00
CA GLY A 255 20.39 -0.62 -19.58
C GLY A 255 21.63 0.25 -19.31
N ARG A 256 22.31 0.69 -20.36
CA ARG A 256 23.49 1.57 -20.25
C ARG A 256 23.16 3.07 -20.28
N GLU A 257 21.93 3.43 -20.53
CA GLU A 257 21.47 4.80 -20.62
C GLU A 257 21.24 5.39 -19.22
N ARG A 258 21.92 6.49 -18.90
CA ARG A 258 21.68 7.29 -17.69
C ARG A 258 20.49 8.21 -17.94
N LEU A 259 19.45 8.11 -17.10
CA LEU A 259 18.21 8.86 -17.28
C LEU A 259 18.15 10.10 -16.37
N LEU A 260 18.40 9.92 -15.06
CA LEU A 260 18.28 10.97 -14.05
C LEU A 260 19.21 10.67 -12.88
N LYS A 261 19.86 11.69 -12.33
CA LYS A 261 20.58 11.54 -11.05
C LYS A 261 19.56 11.37 -9.91
N SER A 262 19.82 10.45 -8.99
CA SER A 262 18.94 10.28 -7.85
C SER A 262 18.82 11.54 -6.99
N SER A 263 19.85 12.39 -6.96
CA SER A 263 19.87 13.69 -6.27
C SER A 263 18.95 14.75 -6.90
N GLU A 264 18.52 14.56 -8.15
CA GLU A 264 17.57 15.46 -8.83
C GLU A 264 16.10 15.10 -8.53
N MET A 265 15.84 13.92 -7.95
CA MET A 265 14.52 13.57 -7.47
C MET A 265 14.17 14.40 -6.22
N TYR A 266 12.93 14.85 -6.11
CA TYR A 266 12.49 15.55 -4.89
C TYR A 266 12.50 14.62 -3.68
N ILE A 267 11.92 13.40 -3.81
CA ILE A 267 11.93 12.39 -2.76
C ILE A 267 13.25 11.61 -2.78
N GLN A 268 13.93 11.60 -1.64
CA GLN A 268 15.25 10.99 -1.48
C GLN A 268 15.17 9.59 -0.84
N GLY A 269 16.28 8.86 -0.89
CA GLY A 269 16.42 7.55 -0.27
C GLY A 269 16.31 6.39 -1.26
N THR A 270 17.00 5.30 -0.92
CA THR A 270 17.14 4.12 -1.77
C THR A 270 15.81 3.47 -2.13
N HIS A 271 14.87 3.44 -1.18
CA HIS A 271 13.51 2.93 -1.42
C HIS A 271 12.74 3.78 -2.43
N ASN A 272 12.94 5.11 -2.46
CA ASN A 272 12.32 5.99 -3.44
C ASN A 272 12.98 5.88 -4.81
N VAL A 273 14.27 5.56 -4.89
CA VAL A 273 14.91 5.17 -6.14
C VAL A 273 14.27 3.91 -6.72
N ALA A 274 14.03 2.88 -5.90
CA ALA A 274 13.33 1.66 -6.33
C ALA A 274 11.90 1.96 -6.81
N ASN A 275 11.16 2.81 -6.09
CA ASN A 275 9.81 3.25 -6.48
C ASN A 275 9.81 4.00 -7.82
N ALA A 276 10.77 4.89 -8.04
CA ALA A 276 10.93 5.61 -9.30
C ALA A 276 11.23 4.66 -10.47
N LEU A 277 12.15 3.69 -10.28
CA LEU A 277 12.47 2.68 -11.29
C LEU A 277 11.26 1.80 -11.63
N ALA A 278 10.46 1.42 -10.64
CA ALA A 278 9.20 0.70 -10.85
C ALA A 278 8.21 1.53 -11.68
N CYS A 279 8.06 2.83 -11.38
CA CYS A 279 7.20 3.73 -12.14
C CYS A 279 7.68 3.92 -13.58
N LEU A 280 9.00 4.07 -13.81
CA LEU A 280 9.56 4.17 -15.16
C LEU A 280 9.29 2.89 -15.98
N ALA A 281 9.46 1.71 -15.37
CA ALA A 281 9.14 0.44 -16.02
C ALA A 281 7.64 0.30 -16.35
N LEU A 282 6.75 0.66 -15.41
CA LEU A 282 5.31 0.67 -15.63
C LEU A 282 4.91 1.68 -16.71
N GLY A 283 5.48 2.88 -16.68
CA GLY A 283 5.18 3.94 -17.63
C GLY A 283 5.60 3.57 -19.06
N GLU A 284 6.77 2.97 -19.24
CA GLU A 284 7.21 2.44 -20.53
C GLU A 284 6.24 1.33 -21.02
N ALA A 285 5.83 0.43 -20.14
CA ALA A 285 4.91 -0.64 -20.48
C ALA A 285 3.56 -0.13 -21.04
N ILE A 286 3.11 1.04 -20.60
CA ILE A 286 1.88 1.71 -21.09
C ILE A 286 2.15 2.83 -22.10
N GLY A 287 3.40 2.99 -22.55
CA GLY A 287 3.78 3.92 -23.61
C GLY A 287 3.82 5.39 -23.22
N LEU A 288 4.20 5.70 -21.95
CA LEU A 288 4.42 7.10 -21.55
C LEU A 288 5.77 7.61 -22.08
N PRO A 289 5.87 8.89 -22.47
CA PRO A 289 7.12 9.52 -22.86
C PRO A 289 8.10 9.59 -21.69
N ILE A 290 9.34 9.15 -21.90
CA ILE A 290 10.35 9.08 -20.83
C ILE A 290 10.63 10.47 -20.23
N ASP A 291 10.77 11.49 -21.06
CA ASP A 291 11.09 12.85 -20.60
C ASP A 291 10.01 13.41 -19.67
N SER A 292 8.72 13.17 -19.97
CA SER A 292 7.61 13.55 -19.10
C SER A 292 7.68 12.85 -17.75
N MET A 293 8.00 11.55 -17.73
CA MET A 293 8.14 10.80 -16.49
C MET A 293 9.30 11.31 -15.62
N LEU A 294 10.42 11.67 -16.24
CA LEU A 294 11.58 12.22 -15.53
C LEU A 294 11.27 13.59 -14.91
N GLU A 295 10.53 14.46 -15.59
CA GLU A 295 10.09 15.75 -15.01
C GLU A 295 9.16 15.56 -13.82
N THR A 296 8.22 14.60 -13.89
CA THR A 296 7.36 14.26 -12.74
C THR A 296 8.20 13.80 -11.53
N LEU A 297 9.27 13.01 -11.74
CA LEU A 297 10.16 12.56 -10.65
C LEU A 297 10.85 13.73 -9.94
N LYS A 298 11.20 14.80 -10.65
CA LYS A 298 11.85 15.99 -10.07
C LYS A 298 10.91 16.79 -9.17
N THR A 299 9.60 16.69 -9.38
CA THR A 299 8.60 17.53 -8.72
C THR A 299 7.73 16.80 -7.71
N PHE A 300 7.69 15.47 -7.74
CA PHE A 300 6.85 14.66 -6.87
C PHE A 300 7.32 14.73 -5.41
N LYS A 301 6.50 15.32 -4.55
CA LYS A 301 6.84 15.59 -3.14
C LYS A 301 6.66 14.39 -2.18
N GLY A 302 6.23 13.23 -2.70
CA GLY A 302 5.87 12.09 -1.85
C GLY A 302 4.42 12.13 -1.38
N LEU A 303 4.10 11.29 -0.42
CA LEU A 303 2.78 11.19 0.21
C LEU A 303 2.87 11.51 1.69
N GLU A 304 1.80 12.08 2.23
CA GLU A 304 1.66 12.26 3.67
C GLU A 304 1.85 10.93 4.42
N HIS A 305 2.46 11.00 5.58
CA HIS A 305 2.75 9.87 6.46
C HIS A 305 3.65 8.77 5.87
N ARG A 306 4.43 9.07 4.82
CA ARG A 306 5.37 8.14 4.20
C ARG A 306 6.78 8.75 4.13
N CYS A 307 7.51 8.60 5.24
CA CYS A 307 8.82 9.22 5.43
C CYS A 307 8.79 10.73 5.10
N GLU A 308 7.68 11.37 5.41
CA GLU A 308 7.37 12.76 5.14
C GLU A 308 8.21 13.66 6.04
N PHE A 309 8.97 14.58 5.44
CA PHE A 309 9.67 15.62 6.22
C PHE A 309 8.64 16.60 6.81
N VAL A 310 8.66 16.77 8.13
CA VAL A 310 7.73 17.64 8.85
C VAL A 310 8.36 19.01 9.10
N LYS A 311 9.48 19.03 9.86
CA LYS A 311 10.11 20.26 10.31
C LYS A 311 11.55 19.98 10.76
N GLU A 312 12.38 20.99 10.76
CA GLU A 312 13.67 20.99 11.46
C GLU A 312 13.56 21.89 12.71
N VAL A 313 13.97 21.37 13.86
CA VAL A 313 13.99 22.09 15.13
C VAL A 313 15.38 21.95 15.74
N ASN A 314 16.07 23.06 15.97
CA ASN A 314 17.42 23.08 16.56
C ASN A 314 18.44 22.17 15.85
N GLY A 315 18.37 22.07 14.50
CA GLY A 315 19.23 21.22 13.70
C GLY A 315 18.88 19.73 13.71
N VAL A 316 17.73 19.34 14.32
CA VAL A 316 17.16 17.99 14.31
C VAL A 316 15.99 17.95 13.32
N ARG A 317 16.01 17.02 12.39
CA ARG A 317 14.96 16.84 11.37
C ARG A 317 13.95 15.79 11.80
N TYR A 318 12.67 16.10 11.67
CA TYR A 318 11.55 15.23 12.05
C TYR A 318 10.86 14.65 10.81
N TYR A 319 10.68 13.33 10.80
CA TYR A 319 10.04 12.60 9.69
C TYR A 319 8.85 11.78 10.17
N ASN A 320 7.75 11.92 9.46
CA ASN A 320 6.49 11.19 9.69
C ASN A 320 6.38 10.01 8.72
N ASP A 321 6.54 8.81 9.25
CA ASP A 321 6.29 7.56 8.54
C ASP A 321 5.21 6.73 9.28
N SER A 322 4.15 7.40 9.72
CA SER A 322 3.05 6.74 10.45
C SER A 322 2.41 5.59 9.65
N LYS A 323 2.51 5.58 8.33
CA LYS A 323 2.08 4.48 7.46
C LYS A 323 3.01 3.27 7.50
N GLY A 324 4.17 3.35 8.11
CA GLY A 324 5.09 2.24 8.39
C GLY A 324 4.51 1.26 9.42
N THR A 325 3.47 0.52 9.03
CA THR A 325 2.68 -0.36 9.92
C THR A 325 3.17 -1.81 9.93
N ASN A 326 4.33 -2.07 9.33
CA ASN A 326 5.03 -3.36 9.36
C ASN A 326 6.54 -3.16 9.42
N ILE A 327 7.25 -4.21 9.80
CA ILE A 327 8.70 -4.21 10.01
C ILE A 327 9.46 -3.81 8.73
N GLY A 328 9.05 -4.32 7.56
CA GLY A 328 9.71 -4.01 6.29
C GLY A 328 9.66 -2.53 5.92
N ALA A 329 8.55 -1.84 6.22
CA ALA A 329 8.45 -0.39 6.02
C ALA A 329 9.38 0.37 6.96
N THR A 330 9.40 0.00 8.24
CA THR A 330 10.27 0.63 9.24
C THR A 330 11.75 0.41 8.95
N LEU A 331 12.15 -0.78 8.51
CA LEU A 331 13.52 -1.04 8.06
C LEU A 331 13.90 -0.13 6.88
N ALA A 332 13.04 -0.02 5.88
CA ALA A 332 13.31 0.84 4.72
C ALA A 332 13.49 2.31 5.11
N ALA A 333 12.66 2.83 6.02
CA ALA A 333 12.75 4.20 6.51
C ALA A 333 14.01 4.43 7.37
N LEU A 334 14.26 3.52 8.34
CA LEU A 334 15.41 3.60 9.25
C LEU A 334 16.74 3.47 8.50
N ASP A 335 16.88 2.49 7.60
CA ASP A 335 18.10 2.29 6.82
C ASP A 335 18.32 3.46 5.85
N GLY A 336 17.26 3.93 5.20
CA GLY A 336 17.34 5.05 4.26
C GLY A 336 17.79 6.35 4.91
N LEU A 337 17.14 6.75 6.02
CA LEU A 337 17.50 7.97 6.76
C LEU A 337 18.82 7.80 7.52
N GLY A 338 19.01 6.64 8.18
CA GLY A 338 20.23 6.35 8.95
C GLY A 338 21.48 6.42 8.09
N ALA A 339 21.48 5.79 6.92
CA ALA A 339 22.61 5.86 5.99
C ALA A 339 22.88 7.29 5.48
N ALA A 340 21.84 8.09 5.26
CA ALA A 340 21.97 9.46 4.78
C ALA A 340 22.59 10.41 5.81
N ILE A 341 22.36 10.18 7.13
CA ILE A 341 22.87 11.05 8.19
C ILE A 341 24.17 10.55 8.86
N GLU A 342 24.48 9.26 8.70
CA GLU A 342 25.67 8.63 9.31
C GLU A 342 26.96 9.34 8.89
N ALA A 343 27.06 9.74 7.61
CA ALA A 343 28.20 10.49 7.08
C ALA A 343 28.37 11.89 7.74
N GLN A 344 27.31 12.43 8.33
CA GLN A 344 27.28 13.71 9.06
C GLN A 344 27.45 13.51 10.57
N GLY A 345 27.67 12.26 11.04
CA GLY A 345 27.79 11.91 12.45
C GLY A 345 26.45 11.88 13.20
N GLY A 346 25.32 11.97 12.50
CA GLY A 346 23.98 11.92 13.08
C GLY A 346 23.50 10.49 13.35
N LYS A 347 22.49 10.36 14.21
CA LYS A 347 21.77 9.13 14.56
C LYS A 347 20.27 9.35 14.52
N VAL A 348 19.52 8.24 14.53
CA VAL A 348 18.05 8.26 14.50
C VAL A 348 17.49 8.05 15.93
N ALA A 349 16.60 8.93 16.36
CA ALA A 349 15.67 8.65 17.46
C ALA A 349 14.37 8.14 16.83
N ILE A 350 14.02 6.87 17.08
CA ILE A 350 12.86 6.23 16.44
C ILE A 350 11.73 6.00 17.43
N ILE A 351 10.48 6.27 16.98
CA ILE A 351 9.26 5.91 17.70
C ILE A 351 8.68 4.65 17.09
N LEU A 352 8.57 3.60 17.91
CA LEU A 352 8.05 2.27 17.56
C LEU A 352 6.79 1.97 18.37
N GLY A 353 5.92 1.09 17.83
CA GLY A 353 4.85 0.49 18.63
C GLY A 353 3.44 0.74 18.15
N GLY A 354 2.51 0.05 18.82
CA GLY A 354 1.11 -0.11 18.48
C GLY A 354 0.71 -1.57 18.52
N GLU A 355 -0.19 -2.01 17.62
CA GLU A 355 -0.63 -3.40 17.44
C GLU A 355 0.23 -4.10 16.38
N GLY A 356 1.05 -5.09 16.78
CA GLY A 356 2.11 -5.70 15.98
C GLY A 356 1.67 -6.84 15.07
N LYS A 357 0.44 -7.33 15.18
CA LYS A 357 -0.13 -8.39 14.31
C LYS A 357 0.69 -9.68 14.24
N GLY A 358 1.38 -10.06 15.29
CA GLY A 358 2.18 -11.28 15.37
C GLY A 358 3.49 -11.25 14.60
N GLN A 359 4.00 -10.09 14.18
CA GLN A 359 5.29 -9.94 13.50
C GLN A 359 6.49 -10.24 14.41
N ASP A 360 7.60 -10.71 13.82
CA ASP A 360 8.86 -10.91 14.52
C ASP A 360 9.75 -9.66 14.49
N PHE A 361 9.72 -8.88 15.56
CA PHE A 361 10.49 -7.63 15.69
C PHE A 361 12.01 -7.82 15.78
N THR A 362 12.52 -9.05 15.93
CA THR A 362 13.97 -9.31 15.96
C THR A 362 14.66 -8.86 14.68
N ALA A 363 13.95 -8.81 13.56
CA ALA A 363 14.48 -8.30 12.28
C ALA A 363 14.97 -6.84 12.35
N LEU A 364 14.44 -6.02 13.29
CA LEU A 364 14.86 -4.61 13.46
C LEU A 364 16.25 -4.47 14.12
N ARG A 365 16.77 -5.52 14.78
CA ARG A 365 17.96 -5.43 15.64
C ARG A 365 19.18 -4.83 14.94
N ASN A 366 19.50 -5.32 13.75
CA ASN A 366 20.71 -4.88 13.04
C ASN A 366 20.66 -3.40 12.67
N SER A 367 19.55 -2.93 12.11
CA SER A 367 19.35 -1.54 11.71
C SER A 367 19.28 -0.60 12.92
N LEU A 368 18.63 -1.04 14.01
CA LEU A 368 18.60 -0.28 15.27
C LEU A 368 19.99 -0.14 15.87
N SER A 369 20.77 -1.23 15.98
CA SER A 369 22.14 -1.16 16.50
C SER A 369 23.06 -0.26 15.68
N LYS A 370 22.84 -0.21 14.38
CA LYS A 370 23.66 0.60 13.47
C LYS A 370 23.29 2.08 13.49
N TYR A 371 22.01 2.38 13.38
CA TYR A 371 21.55 3.75 13.10
C TYR A 371 20.82 4.42 14.25
N ALA A 372 20.21 3.65 15.17
CA ALA A 372 19.42 4.27 16.22
C ALA A 372 20.27 4.71 17.42
N LYS A 373 19.93 5.88 17.97
CA LYS A 373 20.45 6.41 19.22
C LYS A 373 19.53 6.05 20.41
N VAL A 374 18.23 6.12 20.15
CA VAL A 374 17.17 5.77 21.10
C VAL A 374 15.98 5.22 20.33
N ALA A 375 15.35 4.19 20.90
CA ALA A 375 14.04 3.71 20.47
C ALA A 375 13.02 3.99 21.58
N VAL A 376 12.03 4.81 21.27
CA VAL A 376 10.91 5.12 22.16
C VAL A 376 9.74 4.24 21.76
N VAL A 377 9.24 3.41 22.68
CA VAL A 377 8.23 2.38 22.39
C VAL A 377 6.90 2.73 23.06
N ILE A 378 5.81 2.69 22.26
CA ILE A 378 4.43 3.00 22.69
C ILE A 378 3.49 1.81 22.38
N GLY A 379 2.27 1.87 22.89
CA GLY A 379 1.16 0.99 22.50
C GLY A 379 1.14 -0.39 23.14
N VAL A 380 0.16 -1.20 22.73
CA VAL A 380 -0.22 -2.44 23.40
C VAL A 380 0.85 -3.53 23.33
N ASP A 381 1.58 -3.65 22.21
CA ASP A 381 2.62 -4.66 22.02
C ASP A 381 4.03 -4.18 22.42
N ARG A 382 4.11 -3.04 23.13
CA ARG A 382 5.36 -2.51 23.70
C ARG A 382 6.23 -3.60 24.36
N PRO A 383 5.74 -4.45 25.28
CA PRO A 383 6.58 -5.45 25.93
C PRO A 383 7.21 -6.46 24.97
N ILE A 384 6.51 -6.83 23.92
CA ILE A 384 6.99 -7.76 22.88
C ILE A 384 8.11 -7.10 22.07
N ILE A 385 7.93 -5.83 21.71
CA ILE A 385 8.93 -5.06 20.94
C ILE A 385 10.19 -4.88 21.78
N GLU A 386 10.05 -4.40 23.03
CA GLU A 386 11.17 -4.17 23.93
C GLU A 386 12.01 -5.45 24.12
N ALA A 387 11.37 -6.60 24.37
CA ALA A 387 12.05 -7.89 24.51
C ALA A 387 12.79 -8.30 23.22
N ALA A 388 12.19 -8.05 22.05
CA ALA A 388 12.79 -8.42 20.78
C ALA A 388 14.02 -7.59 20.41
N ILE A 389 14.06 -6.30 20.80
CA ILE A 389 15.14 -5.36 20.44
C ILE A 389 16.06 -5.00 21.61
N GLU A 390 15.95 -5.68 22.75
CA GLU A 390 16.80 -5.48 23.93
C GLU A 390 18.29 -5.52 23.58
N GLY A 391 19.07 -4.57 24.11
CA GLY A 391 20.52 -4.49 23.89
C GLY A 391 20.94 -3.92 22.52
N THR A 392 20.02 -3.44 21.68
CA THR A 392 20.37 -2.84 20.38
C THR A 392 20.67 -1.36 20.46
N THR A 393 19.91 -0.62 21.25
CA THR A 393 20.02 0.83 21.45
C THR A 393 19.43 1.20 22.81
N THR A 394 19.46 2.46 23.20
CA THR A 394 18.76 2.93 24.41
C THR A 394 17.26 2.75 24.20
N LEU A 395 16.59 1.99 25.08
CA LEU A 395 15.15 1.78 25.05
C LEU A 395 14.48 2.68 26.11
N VAL A 396 13.45 3.41 25.69
CA VAL A 396 12.61 4.21 26.58
C VAL A 396 11.15 3.94 26.21
N HIS A 397 10.29 3.77 27.19
CA HIS A 397 8.87 3.66 26.96
C HIS A 397 8.16 5.00 27.17
N ALA A 398 7.05 5.20 26.47
CA ALA A 398 6.16 6.33 26.63
C ALA A 398 4.69 5.86 26.66
N GLU A 399 3.87 6.57 27.41
CA GLU A 399 2.44 6.27 27.52
C GLU A 399 1.60 6.97 26.43
N SER A 400 2.19 7.96 25.75
CA SER A 400 1.53 8.69 24.66
C SER A 400 2.50 9.05 23.54
N LEU A 401 1.95 9.37 22.37
CA LEU A 401 2.74 9.85 21.22
C LEU A 401 3.37 11.22 21.51
N GLN A 402 2.70 12.09 22.28
CA GLN A 402 3.25 13.37 22.70
C GLN A 402 4.51 13.17 23.55
N GLU A 403 4.42 12.35 24.59
CA GLU A 403 5.56 12.01 25.45
C GLU A 403 6.70 11.39 24.65
N ALA A 404 6.39 10.52 23.68
CA ALA A 404 7.40 9.92 22.79
C ALA A 404 8.15 10.99 21.98
N VAL A 405 7.48 12.01 21.48
CA VAL A 405 8.10 13.14 20.76
C VAL A 405 8.99 13.94 21.68
N GLU A 406 8.56 14.25 22.92
CA GLU A 406 9.32 14.98 23.93
C GLU A 406 10.58 14.21 24.37
N ILE A 407 10.47 12.87 24.53
CA ILE A 407 11.61 12.00 24.83
C ILE A 407 12.61 12.02 23.67
N CYS A 408 12.13 11.91 22.43
CA CYS A 408 13.00 11.99 21.25
C CYS A 408 13.73 13.34 21.18
N GLN A 409 13.03 14.46 21.42
CA GLN A 409 13.63 15.80 21.45
C GLN A 409 14.75 15.89 22.49
N SER A 410 14.50 15.36 23.69
CA SER A 410 15.46 15.42 24.80
C SER A 410 16.70 14.55 24.60
N ASN A 411 16.64 13.56 23.71
CA ASN A 411 17.71 12.60 23.40
C ASN A 411 18.43 12.88 22.09
N THR A 412 18.08 13.95 21.38
CA THR A 412 18.68 14.30 20.07
C THR A 412 19.51 15.57 20.12
N GLN A 413 20.40 15.73 19.17
CA GLN A 413 21.29 16.86 18.98
C GLN A 413 21.36 17.25 17.48
N PRO A 414 21.92 18.41 17.10
CA PRO A 414 22.05 18.80 15.70
C PRO A 414 22.63 17.68 14.83
N HIS A 415 22.08 17.50 13.64
CA HIS A 415 22.32 16.43 12.65
C HIS A 415 21.62 15.11 12.94
N ASP A 416 21.02 14.91 14.13
CA ASP A 416 20.16 13.76 14.38
C ASP A 416 18.81 13.88 13.65
N VAL A 417 18.10 12.76 13.57
CA VAL A 417 16.76 12.65 12.97
C VAL A 417 15.81 12.03 13.99
N VAL A 418 14.60 12.58 14.12
CA VAL A 418 13.47 11.92 14.79
C VAL A 418 12.58 11.28 13.71
N LEU A 419 12.31 10.00 13.84
CA LEU A 419 11.52 9.21 12.91
C LEU A 419 10.35 8.55 13.63
N LEU A 420 9.12 8.92 13.27
CA LEU A 420 7.95 8.10 13.58
C LEU A 420 7.83 7.03 12.49
N SER A 421 8.23 5.78 12.76
CA SER A 421 8.01 4.62 11.86
C SER A 421 7.72 3.39 12.72
N PRO A 422 6.44 3.20 13.08
CA PRO A 422 6.06 2.42 14.27
C PRO A 422 6.14 0.91 14.12
N ALA A 423 6.31 0.35 12.93
CA ALA A 423 6.26 -1.08 12.61
C ALA A 423 4.92 -1.78 12.96
N CYS A 424 3.95 -1.04 13.49
CA CYS A 424 2.69 -1.54 14.05
C CYS A 424 1.47 -0.80 13.50
N ALA A 425 0.32 -1.47 13.47
CA ALA A 425 -0.96 -0.78 13.31
C ALA A 425 -1.19 0.17 14.50
N SER A 426 -2.18 1.06 14.36
CA SER A 426 -2.40 2.15 15.32
C SER A 426 -3.77 2.08 16.01
N PHE A 427 -4.52 0.99 15.82
CA PHE A 427 -5.91 0.92 16.26
C PHE A 427 -6.08 0.76 17.78
N ASP A 428 -4.99 0.46 18.48
CA ASP A 428 -4.93 0.43 19.95
C ASP A 428 -4.97 1.82 20.60
N MET A 429 -4.46 2.85 19.91
CA MET A 429 -4.35 4.21 20.44
C MET A 429 -5.03 5.28 19.56
N PHE A 430 -5.32 4.98 18.29
CA PHE A 430 -5.84 5.92 17.28
C PHE A 430 -6.88 5.25 16.39
N SER A 431 -7.71 6.04 15.72
CA SER A 431 -8.67 5.52 14.72
C SER A 431 -8.00 4.96 13.46
N GLY A 432 -6.70 5.23 13.28
CA GLY A 432 -5.91 4.76 12.17
C GLY A 432 -4.58 5.51 12.04
N TYR A 433 -3.72 5.05 11.12
CA TYR A 433 -2.42 5.67 10.90
C TYR A 433 -2.48 7.16 10.49
N PRO A 434 -3.52 7.66 9.78
CA PRO A 434 -3.59 9.09 9.47
C PRO A 434 -3.72 9.94 10.73
N GLU A 435 -4.57 9.55 11.68
CA GLU A 435 -4.71 10.27 12.95
C GLU A 435 -3.40 10.28 13.72
N ARG A 436 -2.72 9.12 13.88
CA ARG A 436 -1.40 9.04 14.50
C ARG A 436 -0.41 9.98 13.83
N GLY A 437 -0.38 10.01 12.50
CA GLY A 437 0.51 10.87 11.74
C GLY A 437 0.19 12.35 11.87
N HIS A 438 -1.08 12.76 11.84
CA HIS A 438 -1.50 14.13 12.04
C HIS A 438 -1.18 14.63 13.47
N GLN A 439 -1.40 13.79 14.49
CA GLN A 439 -1.02 14.13 15.86
C GLN A 439 0.51 14.30 16.02
N PHE A 440 1.31 13.41 15.40
CA PHE A 440 2.76 13.58 15.38
C PHE A 440 3.17 14.91 14.75
N VAL A 441 2.62 15.27 13.60
CA VAL A 441 2.88 16.56 12.94
C VAL A 441 2.50 17.74 13.85
N ALA A 442 1.36 17.65 14.54
CA ALA A 442 0.91 18.69 15.46
C ALA A 442 1.88 18.86 16.64
N TYR A 443 2.33 17.76 17.26
CA TYR A 443 3.29 17.80 18.37
C TYR A 443 4.65 18.34 17.93
N VAL A 444 5.15 17.91 16.77
CA VAL A 444 6.41 18.43 16.21
C VAL A 444 6.32 19.93 15.90
N ASN A 445 5.19 20.38 15.36
CA ASN A 445 5.00 21.82 15.05
C ASN A 445 4.92 22.69 16.31
N ALA A 446 4.52 22.12 17.45
CA ALA A 446 4.50 22.80 18.75
C ALA A 446 5.88 22.89 19.43
N LEU A 447 6.90 22.17 18.94
CA LEU A 447 8.28 22.26 19.44
C LEU A 447 8.90 23.62 19.09
N ASN A 448 9.65 24.18 20.04
CA ASN A 448 10.35 25.46 19.92
C ASN A 448 11.84 25.25 19.64
#